data_008a89e5a7d6c4e0dcb25028fe7ee2f5
#
_entry.id   008a89e5a7d6c4e0dcb25028fe7ee2f5
#
_cell.length_a   1.000
_cell.length_b   1.000
_cell.length_c   1.000
_cell.angle_alpha   90.00
_cell.angle_beta   90.00
_cell.angle_gamma   90.00
#
_symmetry.space_group_name_H-M   'P 1'
#
loop_
_entity.id
_entity.type
_entity.pdbx_description
1 polymer ?
#
loop_
_entity_poly.entity_id
_entity_poly.type
_entity_poly.pdbx_seq_one_letter_code
_entity_poly.pdbx_strand_id
1 'polypeptide(L)'
;MTSLPIDPDAEQSSVFAVGERPNGTSWQVMQGDCRHALAELPPASVNCVVTSPPYYWQRDYEVAGQFGLEATIDGFVENLREAFAALRPALTDDGTVFLNLGDTYYSAKGRPHGVDDKHRSRRLPGLRAVDGPGLGLPRKSLIGIPWRVALALQEDGWTLRSAIIWVRNSAIPEPTSKDRPWRKYEHIFLFAKTVKYHFDRDGLAGEEDVWFIEPDRRSLARGTHYAPYPRKLVERCIQAGCPEGGVVLDPFLGGGTTMYVADEMGRSSIGVELNPDFCALVADNMSAEPVGSKL
;
A
#
# COMPACT_ATOMS: atom_id res chain seq x y z
N MET A 1 -19.75 -16.18 -7.12
CA MET A 1 -18.31 -16.15 -7.31
C MET A 1 -18.05 -15.70 -8.74
N THR A 2 -17.81 -14.42 -8.93
CA THR A 2 -17.35 -13.87 -10.22
C THR A 2 -16.20 -12.95 -9.85
N SER A 3 -14.97 -13.52 -9.89
CA SER A 3 -13.76 -12.72 -10.01
C SER A 3 -13.94 -11.79 -11.22
N LEU A 4 -13.44 -10.57 -11.13
CA LEU A 4 -13.34 -9.72 -12.30
C LEU A 4 -12.58 -10.50 -13.37
N PRO A 5 -13.03 -10.50 -14.64
CA PRO A 5 -12.28 -11.15 -15.70
C PRO A 5 -10.89 -10.52 -15.73
N ILE A 6 -9.89 -11.34 -15.59
CA ILE A 6 -8.50 -10.99 -15.85
C ILE A 6 -8.48 -10.60 -17.32
N ASP A 7 -8.06 -9.38 -17.60
CA ASP A 7 -7.83 -8.93 -18.98
C ASP A 7 -6.73 -9.83 -19.56
N PRO A 8 -7.02 -10.64 -20.60
CA PRO A 8 -6.01 -11.54 -21.17
C PRO A 8 -4.81 -10.81 -21.78
N ASP A 9 -4.92 -9.50 -22.05
CA ASP A 9 -3.80 -8.66 -22.48
C ASP A 9 -3.00 -8.07 -21.31
N ALA A 10 -3.51 -8.15 -20.07
CA ALA A 10 -2.81 -7.78 -18.85
C ALA A 10 -1.90 -8.91 -18.29
N GLU A 11 -1.79 -10.03 -18.99
CA GLU A 11 -1.11 -11.26 -18.52
C GLU A 11 0.41 -11.20 -18.49
N GLN A 12 1.05 -10.11 -18.86
CA GLN A 12 2.52 -10.03 -18.81
C GLN A 12 2.97 -8.91 -17.89
N SER A 13 3.37 -9.28 -16.66
CA SER A 13 4.23 -8.40 -15.89
C SER A 13 5.58 -8.32 -16.61
N SER A 14 6.16 -7.13 -16.66
CA SER A 14 7.48 -6.95 -17.26
C SER A 14 8.36 -6.11 -16.34
N VAL A 15 9.65 -6.43 -16.35
CA VAL A 15 10.65 -5.53 -15.77
C VAL A 15 10.63 -4.24 -16.58
N PHE A 16 10.16 -3.16 -15.95
CA PHE A 16 10.08 -1.84 -16.58
C PHE A 16 11.42 -1.13 -16.57
N ALA A 17 12.10 -1.14 -15.42
CA ALA A 17 13.41 -0.53 -15.24
C ALA A 17 14.18 -1.17 -14.09
N VAL A 18 15.49 -1.15 -14.19
CA VAL A 18 16.42 -1.60 -13.13
C VAL A 18 17.60 -0.66 -13.05
N GLY A 19 18.23 -0.60 -11.89
CA GLY A 19 19.46 0.16 -11.73
C GLY A 19 20.19 -0.16 -10.45
N GLU A 20 21.38 0.41 -10.33
CA GLU A 20 22.23 0.34 -9.15
C GLU A 20 22.50 1.75 -8.64
N ARG A 21 22.72 1.87 -7.35
CA ARG A 21 23.05 3.13 -6.69
C ARG A 21 24.52 3.15 -6.27
N PRO A 22 25.12 4.34 -6.12
CA PRO A 22 26.51 4.46 -5.70
C PRO A 22 26.84 3.82 -4.35
N ASN A 23 25.84 3.64 -3.49
CA ASN A 23 25.97 2.94 -2.20
C ASN A 23 25.94 1.41 -2.31
N GLY A 24 25.83 0.87 -3.53
CA GLY A 24 25.80 -0.58 -3.82
C GLY A 24 24.41 -1.22 -3.70
N THR A 25 23.36 -0.44 -3.43
CA THR A 25 21.97 -0.98 -3.49
C THR A 25 21.50 -1.09 -4.93
N SER A 26 20.61 -2.05 -5.20
CA SER A 26 19.92 -2.21 -6.48
C SER A 26 18.45 -1.88 -6.36
N TRP A 27 17.84 -1.49 -7.48
CA TRP A 27 16.41 -1.26 -7.53
C TRP A 27 15.80 -1.81 -8.82
N GLN A 28 14.53 -2.23 -8.72
CA GLN A 28 13.77 -2.76 -9.85
C GLN A 28 12.32 -2.24 -9.78
N VAL A 29 11.82 -1.72 -10.89
CA VAL A 29 10.41 -1.42 -11.12
C VAL A 29 9.84 -2.44 -12.08
N MET A 30 8.74 -3.08 -11.71
CA MET A 30 7.98 -4.00 -12.54
C MET A 30 6.62 -3.37 -12.87
N GLN A 31 6.23 -3.43 -14.13
CA GLN A 31 4.91 -2.98 -14.56
C GLN A 31 3.97 -4.17 -14.70
N GLY A 32 2.75 -4.04 -14.17
CA GLY A 32 1.69 -5.04 -14.33
C GLY A 32 0.88 -5.31 -13.08
N ASP A 33 0.01 -6.31 -13.17
CA ASP A 33 -0.74 -6.80 -12.02
C ASP A 33 0.22 -7.45 -11.01
N CYS A 34 0.14 -7.03 -9.76
CA CYS A 34 1.05 -7.51 -8.71
C CYS A 34 0.96 -9.03 -8.51
N ARG A 35 -0.18 -9.66 -8.76
CA ARG A 35 -0.34 -11.12 -8.64
C ARG A 35 0.60 -11.87 -9.60
N HIS A 36 0.74 -11.37 -10.82
CA HIS A 36 1.63 -11.95 -11.83
C HIS A 36 3.08 -11.58 -11.56
N ALA A 37 3.37 -10.30 -11.34
CA ALA A 37 4.72 -9.82 -11.08
C ALA A 37 5.37 -10.49 -9.86
N LEU A 38 4.63 -10.69 -8.80
CA LEU A 38 5.12 -11.34 -7.58
C LEU A 38 5.46 -12.82 -7.80
N ALA A 39 4.71 -13.50 -8.64
CA ALA A 39 4.96 -14.91 -8.97
C ALA A 39 6.25 -15.12 -9.77
N GLU A 40 6.76 -14.08 -10.45
CA GLU A 40 8.01 -14.12 -11.22
C GLU A 40 9.26 -13.86 -10.35
N LEU A 41 9.09 -13.36 -9.12
CA LEU A 41 10.21 -13.07 -8.24
C LEU A 41 10.90 -14.37 -7.79
N PRO A 42 12.23 -14.38 -7.70
CA PRO A 42 12.95 -15.53 -7.19
C PRO A 42 12.51 -15.88 -5.76
N PRO A 43 12.41 -17.19 -5.43
CA PRO A 43 12.10 -17.60 -4.06
C PRO A 43 13.09 -17.01 -3.05
N ALA A 44 12.58 -16.61 -1.89
CA ALA A 44 13.37 -16.08 -0.75
C ALA A 44 14.30 -14.91 -1.14
N SER A 45 13.86 -14.04 -2.07
CA SER A 45 14.61 -12.88 -2.55
C SER A 45 14.24 -11.57 -1.85
N VAL A 46 13.17 -11.55 -1.07
CA VAL A 46 12.61 -10.36 -0.39
C VAL A 46 12.68 -10.55 1.11
N ASN A 47 13.20 -9.55 1.85
CA ASN A 47 13.30 -9.57 3.30
C ASN A 47 12.13 -8.86 3.99
N CYS A 48 11.64 -7.78 3.40
CA CYS A 48 10.59 -6.97 4.00
C CYS A 48 9.64 -6.43 2.94
N VAL A 49 8.36 -6.43 3.24
CA VAL A 49 7.32 -5.78 2.43
C VAL A 49 6.76 -4.62 3.22
N VAL A 50 6.73 -3.43 2.61
CA VAL A 50 6.05 -2.25 3.17
C VAL A 50 5.11 -1.73 2.10
N THR A 51 3.80 -1.78 2.34
CA THR A 51 2.83 -1.50 1.30
C THR A 51 1.50 -0.95 1.81
N SER A 52 0.83 -0.22 0.94
CA SER A 52 -0.53 0.28 1.12
C SER A 52 -1.32 0.07 -0.18
N PRO A 53 -2.06 -1.02 -0.32
CA PRO A 53 -2.87 -1.27 -1.52
C PRO A 53 -3.95 -0.21 -1.68
N PRO A 54 -4.53 -0.06 -2.88
CA PRO A 54 -5.71 0.78 -3.09
C PRO A 54 -6.80 0.44 -2.08
N TYR A 55 -7.38 1.49 -1.44
CA TYR A 55 -8.44 1.27 -0.46
C TYR A 55 -9.80 1.05 -1.13
N TYR A 56 -10.60 0.16 -0.55
CA TYR A 56 -11.89 -0.23 -1.09
C TYR A 56 -12.80 0.97 -1.34
N TRP A 57 -13.14 1.21 -2.61
CA TRP A 57 -14.01 2.29 -3.13
C TRP A 57 -13.61 3.71 -2.70
N GLN A 58 -12.33 3.95 -2.42
CA GLN A 58 -11.88 5.30 -2.07
C GLN A 58 -11.31 6.06 -3.26
N ARG A 59 -10.71 5.37 -4.24
CA ARG A 59 -10.08 6.00 -5.41
C ARG A 59 -10.28 5.18 -6.66
N ASP A 60 -10.48 5.90 -7.74
CA ASP A 60 -10.37 5.38 -9.09
C ASP A 60 -9.08 5.94 -9.69
N TYR A 61 -8.16 5.06 -10.03
CA TYR A 61 -6.88 5.42 -10.65
C TYR A 61 -6.97 5.40 -12.18
N GLU A 62 -8.17 5.10 -12.72
CA GLU A 62 -8.46 5.08 -14.16
C GLU A 62 -7.60 4.07 -14.95
N VAL A 63 -7.15 2.99 -14.29
CA VAL A 63 -6.36 1.91 -14.89
C VAL A 63 -7.15 0.61 -14.81
N ALA A 64 -7.27 -0.10 -15.95
CA ALA A 64 -7.94 -1.40 -15.98
C ALA A 64 -7.22 -2.40 -15.07
N GLY A 65 -7.97 -3.23 -14.35
CA GLY A 65 -7.41 -4.22 -13.43
C GLY A 65 -7.01 -3.68 -12.05
N GLN A 66 -7.19 -2.37 -11.78
CA GLN A 66 -6.90 -1.80 -10.47
C GLN A 66 -7.69 -2.49 -9.35
N PHE A 67 -7.06 -2.65 -8.20
CA PHE A 67 -7.73 -3.03 -6.95
C PHE A 67 -8.51 -1.86 -6.36
N GLY A 68 -9.50 -2.17 -5.52
CA GLY A 68 -10.24 -1.17 -4.76
C GLY A 68 -11.61 -0.82 -5.35
N LEU A 69 -11.97 -1.31 -6.55
CA LEU A 69 -13.27 -1.07 -7.19
C LEU A 69 -14.12 -2.34 -7.34
N GLU A 70 -13.79 -3.39 -6.61
CA GLU A 70 -14.52 -4.66 -6.63
C GLU A 70 -16.00 -4.45 -6.26
N ALA A 71 -16.89 -5.22 -6.88
CA ALA A 71 -18.33 -5.12 -6.64
C ALA A 71 -18.73 -5.56 -5.22
N THR A 72 -17.92 -6.39 -4.57
CA THR A 72 -18.17 -6.93 -3.23
C THR A 72 -16.96 -6.77 -2.32
N ILE A 73 -17.22 -6.72 -1.02
CA ILE A 73 -16.17 -6.70 0.00
C ILE A 73 -15.33 -7.98 -0.08
N ASP A 74 -15.98 -9.13 -0.24
CA ASP A 74 -15.31 -10.42 -0.32
C ASP A 74 -14.41 -10.51 -1.55
N GLY A 75 -14.83 -9.93 -2.69
CA GLY A 75 -14.00 -9.86 -3.89
C GLY A 75 -12.73 -9.02 -3.69
N PHE A 76 -12.82 -7.91 -2.97
CA PHE A 76 -11.65 -7.12 -2.60
C PHE A 76 -10.69 -7.88 -1.68
N VAL A 77 -11.24 -8.56 -0.68
CA VAL A 77 -10.44 -9.37 0.25
C VAL A 77 -9.74 -10.50 -0.50
N GLU A 78 -10.45 -11.18 -1.42
CA GLU A 78 -9.90 -12.27 -2.20
C GLU A 78 -8.78 -11.83 -3.14
N ASN A 79 -8.93 -10.70 -3.83
CA ASN A 79 -7.85 -10.15 -4.66
C ASN A 79 -6.57 -9.89 -3.84
N LEU A 80 -6.70 -9.38 -2.61
CA LEU A 80 -5.55 -9.22 -1.72
C LEU A 80 -4.99 -10.56 -1.25
N ARG A 81 -5.83 -11.55 -0.94
CA ARG A 81 -5.37 -12.91 -0.61
C ARG A 81 -4.54 -13.52 -1.73
N GLU A 82 -5.01 -13.42 -2.99
CA GLU A 82 -4.28 -13.87 -4.17
C GLU A 82 -2.92 -13.17 -4.30
N ALA A 83 -2.87 -11.84 -4.13
CA ALA A 83 -1.61 -11.09 -4.19
C ALA A 83 -0.63 -11.55 -3.09
N PHE A 84 -1.09 -11.73 -1.87
CA PHE A 84 -0.25 -12.19 -0.77
C PHE A 84 0.12 -13.68 -0.86
N ALA A 85 -0.69 -14.50 -1.50
CA ALA A 85 -0.33 -15.88 -1.84
C ALA A 85 0.81 -15.93 -2.87
N ALA A 86 0.76 -15.07 -3.92
CA ALA A 86 1.82 -14.94 -4.91
C ALA A 86 3.12 -14.38 -4.31
N LEU A 87 3.02 -13.46 -3.33
CA LEU A 87 4.15 -12.90 -2.61
C LEU A 87 4.90 -13.92 -1.76
N ARG A 88 4.18 -14.85 -1.14
CA ARG A 88 4.73 -15.71 -0.08
C ARG A 88 5.99 -16.50 -0.46
N PRO A 89 6.13 -17.07 -1.67
CA PRO A 89 7.36 -17.75 -2.08
C PRO A 89 8.58 -16.81 -2.18
N ALA A 90 8.37 -15.57 -2.63
CA ALA A 90 9.45 -14.60 -2.78
C ALA A 90 9.98 -14.06 -1.45
N LEU A 91 9.16 -14.08 -0.38
CA LEU A 91 9.57 -13.63 0.95
C LEU A 91 10.49 -14.66 1.60
N THR A 92 11.59 -14.20 2.23
CA THR A 92 12.47 -15.05 3.06
C THR A 92 11.69 -15.70 4.20
N ASP A 93 12.19 -16.79 4.79
CA ASP A 93 11.47 -17.48 5.87
C ASP A 93 11.36 -16.65 7.14
N ASP A 94 12.31 -15.73 7.35
CA ASP A 94 12.30 -14.74 8.42
C ASP A 94 11.74 -13.38 7.99
N GLY A 95 11.19 -13.28 6.79
CA GLY A 95 10.68 -12.05 6.21
C GLY A 95 9.42 -11.52 6.87
N THR A 96 9.23 -10.21 6.78
CA THR A 96 8.13 -9.46 7.38
C THR A 96 7.31 -8.70 6.35
N VAL A 97 6.06 -8.42 6.69
CA VAL A 97 5.15 -7.60 5.89
C VAL A 97 4.49 -6.56 6.79
N PHE A 98 4.62 -5.29 6.42
CA PHE A 98 3.88 -4.17 6.99
C PHE A 98 2.81 -3.72 6.00
N LEU A 99 1.56 -4.04 6.31
CA LEU A 99 0.41 -3.76 5.48
C LEU A 99 -0.41 -2.61 6.07
N ASN A 100 -0.34 -1.43 5.44
CA ASN A 100 -1.17 -0.29 5.83
C ASN A 100 -2.53 -0.34 5.13
N LEU A 101 -3.60 -0.25 5.90
CA LEU A 101 -4.97 -0.26 5.42
C LEU A 101 -5.84 0.77 6.14
N GLY A 102 -6.54 1.57 5.33
CA GLY A 102 -7.61 2.44 5.80
C GLY A 102 -8.99 1.79 5.66
N ASP A 103 -9.90 2.19 6.54
CA ASP A 103 -11.29 1.73 6.50
C ASP A 103 -12.22 2.79 5.91
N THR A 104 -13.46 2.43 5.61
CA THR A 104 -14.46 3.32 5.06
C THR A 104 -15.86 2.96 5.56
N TYR A 105 -16.83 3.87 5.36
CA TYR A 105 -18.21 3.68 5.76
C TYR A 105 -19.11 3.43 4.55
N TYR A 106 -20.04 2.48 4.70
CA TYR A 106 -21.02 2.18 3.70
C TYR A 106 -22.11 3.27 3.63
N SER A 107 -22.27 3.93 2.49
CA SER A 107 -23.24 5.01 2.31
C SER A 107 -24.62 4.55 1.81
N ALA A 108 -24.68 3.45 1.10
CA ALA A 108 -25.87 2.86 0.48
C ALA A 108 -26.63 3.83 -0.47
N LYS A 109 -25.95 4.80 -1.07
CA LYS A 109 -26.60 5.76 -1.98
C LYS A 109 -26.72 5.27 -3.42
N GLY A 110 -26.02 4.19 -3.78
CA GLY A 110 -26.06 3.57 -5.11
C GLY A 110 -25.56 4.46 -6.25
N ARG A 111 -24.95 5.60 -5.92
CA ARG A 111 -24.29 6.49 -6.87
C ARG A 111 -23.00 6.99 -6.27
N PRO A 112 -21.90 7.04 -7.04
CA PRO A 112 -20.75 7.82 -6.67
C PRO A 112 -21.25 9.22 -6.32
N HIS A 113 -20.74 9.85 -5.27
CA HIS A 113 -21.12 11.21 -4.93
C HIS A 113 -21.01 12.07 -6.19
N GLY A 114 -22.19 12.49 -6.69
CA GLY A 114 -22.31 13.15 -7.98
C GLY A 114 -21.32 14.27 -8.12
N VAL A 115 -20.82 14.43 -9.31
CA VAL A 115 -20.07 15.59 -9.73
C VAL A 115 -20.93 16.82 -9.45
N ASP A 116 -20.75 17.44 -8.30
CA ASP A 116 -21.30 18.76 -8.01
C ASP A 116 -20.45 19.73 -8.81
N ASP A 117 -21.01 20.29 -9.89
CA ASP A 117 -20.31 21.21 -10.81
C ASP A 117 -19.70 22.41 -10.08
N LYS A 118 -20.22 22.79 -8.93
CA LYS A 118 -19.68 23.87 -8.08
C LYS A 118 -18.37 23.53 -7.38
N HIS A 119 -17.99 22.26 -7.30
CA HIS A 119 -16.78 21.78 -6.65
C HIS A 119 -15.80 21.07 -7.58
N ARG A 120 -16.04 21.10 -8.90
CA ARG A 120 -15.18 20.50 -9.92
C ARG A 120 -13.72 20.95 -9.85
N SER A 121 -13.45 22.18 -9.43
CA SER A 121 -12.12 22.76 -9.31
C SER A 121 -11.38 22.46 -7.99
N ARG A 122 -12.06 21.86 -7.00
CA ARG A 122 -11.51 21.61 -5.66
C ARG A 122 -11.45 20.12 -5.28
N ARG A 123 -11.98 19.23 -6.10
CA ARG A 123 -11.97 17.79 -5.82
C ARG A 123 -10.84 17.13 -6.56
N LEU A 124 -10.05 16.39 -5.81
CA LEU A 124 -9.14 15.40 -6.36
C LEU A 124 -9.95 14.43 -7.23
N PRO A 125 -9.58 14.20 -8.49
CA PRO A 125 -10.24 13.19 -9.31
C PRO A 125 -10.21 11.84 -8.58
N GLY A 126 -11.32 11.12 -8.60
CA GLY A 126 -11.36 9.73 -8.14
C GLY A 126 -11.82 9.45 -6.72
N LEU A 127 -12.05 10.44 -5.84
CA LEU A 127 -12.62 10.16 -4.51
C LEU A 127 -14.12 9.79 -4.64
N ARG A 128 -14.46 8.55 -4.30
CA ARG A 128 -15.85 8.06 -4.29
C ARG A 128 -16.22 7.56 -2.90
N ALA A 129 -17.46 7.81 -2.49
CA ALA A 129 -18.00 7.10 -1.33
C ALA A 129 -18.33 5.66 -1.74
N VAL A 130 -18.24 4.73 -0.79
CA VAL A 130 -18.68 3.35 -1.01
C VAL A 130 -20.20 3.35 -1.16
N ASP A 131 -20.65 3.39 -2.38
CA ASP A 131 -22.06 3.54 -2.75
C ASP A 131 -22.64 2.30 -3.46
N GLY A 132 -21.84 1.24 -3.62
CA GLY A 132 -22.29 0.02 -4.27
C GLY A 132 -23.61 -0.51 -3.66
N PRO A 133 -24.63 -0.86 -4.46
CA PRO A 133 -25.82 -1.48 -3.92
C PRO A 133 -25.50 -2.88 -3.41
N GLY A 134 -26.09 -3.27 -2.28
CA GLY A 134 -26.13 -4.68 -1.89
C GLY A 134 -24.91 -5.24 -1.17
N LEU A 135 -24.13 -4.41 -0.48
CA LEU A 135 -23.01 -4.93 0.35
C LEU A 135 -23.46 -5.74 1.58
N GLY A 136 -24.75 -5.95 1.78
CA GLY A 136 -25.27 -6.71 2.92
C GLY A 136 -25.12 -6.03 4.28
N LEU A 137 -24.70 -4.76 4.30
CA LEU A 137 -24.50 -3.98 5.51
C LEU A 137 -25.58 -2.90 5.66
N PRO A 138 -25.98 -2.57 6.90
CA PRO A 138 -26.79 -1.38 7.15
C PRO A 138 -26.03 -0.11 6.72
N ARG A 139 -26.78 0.87 6.19
CA ARG A 139 -26.22 2.19 5.89
C ARG A 139 -25.52 2.77 7.11
N LYS A 140 -24.39 3.47 6.91
CA LYS A 140 -23.49 4.05 7.91
C LYS A 140 -22.60 3.05 8.65
N SER A 141 -22.67 1.76 8.34
CA SER A 141 -21.75 0.80 8.93
C SER A 141 -20.31 1.10 8.55
N LEU A 142 -19.40 1.03 9.51
CA LEU A 142 -17.98 0.86 9.24
C LEU A 142 -17.81 -0.51 8.58
N ILE A 143 -17.14 -0.58 7.44
CA ILE A 143 -17.06 -1.83 6.66
C ILE A 143 -16.12 -2.83 7.34
N GLY A 144 -15.07 -2.36 7.99
CA GLY A 144 -14.11 -3.21 8.68
C GLY A 144 -13.07 -3.85 7.74
N ILE A 145 -12.80 -3.21 6.61
CA ILE A 145 -11.84 -3.70 5.59
C ILE A 145 -10.50 -4.13 6.20
N PRO A 146 -9.83 -3.31 7.04
CA PRO A 146 -8.52 -3.69 7.56
C PRO A 146 -8.53 -5.05 8.27
N TRP A 147 -9.52 -5.26 9.13
CA TRP A 147 -9.64 -6.50 9.90
C TRP A 147 -10.11 -7.68 9.06
N ARG A 148 -10.97 -7.47 8.07
CA ARG A 148 -11.39 -8.53 7.13
C ARG A 148 -10.19 -9.08 6.37
N VAL A 149 -9.35 -8.18 5.85
CA VAL A 149 -8.11 -8.59 5.16
C VAL A 149 -7.13 -9.25 6.13
N ALA A 150 -6.92 -8.67 7.31
CA ALA A 150 -5.98 -9.22 8.28
C ALA A 150 -6.35 -10.64 8.73
N LEU A 151 -7.62 -10.89 9.01
CA LEU A 151 -8.10 -12.21 9.41
C LEU A 151 -8.06 -13.22 8.26
N ALA A 152 -8.39 -12.79 7.03
CA ALA A 152 -8.29 -13.65 5.85
C ALA A 152 -6.84 -14.09 5.58
N LEU A 153 -5.87 -13.18 5.67
CA LEU A 153 -4.45 -13.53 5.55
C LEU A 153 -3.99 -14.45 6.68
N GLN A 154 -4.50 -14.26 7.90
CA GLN A 154 -4.20 -15.16 9.01
C GLN A 154 -4.76 -16.58 8.75
N GLU A 155 -5.97 -16.70 8.18
CA GLU A 155 -6.55 -17.98 7.76
C GLU A 155 -5.72 -18.66 6.67
N ASP A 156 -5.05 -17.88 5.79
CA ASP A 156 -4.11 -18.39 4.79
C ASP A 156 -2.73 -18.76 5.36
N GLY A 157 -2.60 -18.74 6.69
CA GLY A 157 -1.40 -19.20 7.40
C GLY A 157 -0.30 -18.12 7.56
N TRP A 158 -0.61 -16.84 7.34
CA TRP A 158 0.27 -15.76 7.76
C TRP A 158 0.25 -15.60 9.28
N THR A 159 1.39 -15.34 9.88
CA THR A 159 1.47 -15.05 11.31
C THR A 159 1.18 -13.57 11.54
N LEU A 160 -0.04 -13.21 11.94
CA LEU A 160 -0.40 -11.85 12.34
C LEU A 160 0.24 -11.53 13.70
N ARG A 161 1.21 -10.62 13.73
CA ARG A 161 2.03 -10.31 14.91
C ARG A 161 1.58 -9.07 15.66
N SER A 162 1.13 -8.04 14.94
CA SER A 162 0.70 -6.79 15.56
C SER A 162 -0.30 -6.06 14.67
N ALA A 163 -1.15 -5.26 15.29
CA ALA A 163 -2.02 -4.28 14.66
C ALA A 163 -1.63 -2.89 15.17
N ILE A 164 -0.67 -2.29 14.51
CA ILE A 164 -0.16 -0.96 14.85
C ILE A 164 -1.17 0.10 14.44
N ILE A 165 -1.42 1.06 15.31
CA ILE A 165 -2.30 2.19 15.07
C ILE A 165 -1.48 3.40 14.64
N TRP A 166 -1.61 3.77 13.37
CA TRP A 166 -1.02 5.02 12.90
C TRP A 166 -2.01 6.18 13.07
N VAL A 167 -1.71 7.08 14.01
CA VAL A 167 -2.50 8.27 14.30
C VAL A 167 -2.04 9.44 13.43
N ARG A 168 -3.00 10.04 12.71
CA ARG A 168 -2.82 11.23 11.88
C ARG A 168 -3.42 12.44 12.59
N ASN A 169 -2.61 13.23 13.31
CA ASN A 169 -3.11 14.39 14.06
C ASN A 169 -3.72 15.46 13.14
N SER A 170 -3.15 15.62 11.94
CA SER A 170 -3.62 16.56 10.90
C SER A 170 -4.70 15.98 9.97
N ALA A 171 -5.36 14.86 10.36
CA ALA A 171 -6.44 14.30 9.56
C ALA A 171 -7.53 15.35 9.28
N ILE A 172 -7.99 15.39 8.03
CA ILE A 172 -9.06 16.31 7.61
C ILE A 172 -10.31 16.04 8.45
N PRO A 173 -10.90 17.06 9.09
CA PRO A 173 -12.14 16.89 9.83
C PRO A 173 -13.26 16.30 8.97
N GLU A 174 -14.12 15.48 9.57
CA GLU A 174 -15.30 14.89 8.94
C GLU A 174 -16.60 15.60 9.44
N PRO A 175 -16.81 16.90 9.15
CA PRO A 175 -17.86 17.72 9.78
C PRO A 175 -19.28 17.25 9.49
N THR A 176 -19.47 16.44 8.45
CA THR A 176 -20.77 15.83 8.11
C THR A 176 -21.10 14.62 8.97
N SER A 177 -20.13 14.07 9.69
CA SER A 177 -20.29 12.91 10.58
C SER A 177 -20.59 13.39 11.99
N LYS A 178 -21.90 13.45 12.35
CA LYS A 178 -22.39 14.00 13.63
C LYS A 178 -22.74 12.94 14.66
N ASP A 179 -22.77 11.68 14.28
CA ASP A 179 -23.28 10.55 15.06
C ASP A 179 -22.21 9.50 15.38
N ARG A 180 -20.94 9.86 15.22
CA ARG A 180 -19.78 9.05 15.57
C ARG A 180 -18.53 9.91 15.76
N PRO A 181 -17.49 9.42 16.45
CA PRO A 181 -16.18 10.07 16.46
C PRO A 181 -15.59 10.17 15.06
N TRP A 182 -14.83 11.23 14.82
CA TRP A 182 -14.07 11.38 13.57
C TRP A 182 -12.87 10.47 13.58
N ARG A 183 -12.64 9.80 12.44
CA ARG A 183 -11.55 8.85 12.30
C ARG A 183 -10.22 9.58 12.12
N LYS A 184 -9.23 9.26 12.96
CA LYS A 184 -7.90 9.85 12.94
C LYS A 184 -6.77 8.84 12.77
N TYR A 185 -7.08 7.57 12.56
CA TYR A 185 -6.06 6.53 12.47
C TYR A 185 -6.29 5.60 11.29
N GLU A 186 -5.24 4.92 10.93
CA GLU A 186 -5.22 3.75 10.06
C GLU A 186 -4.50 2.59 10.75
N HIS A 187 -4.69 1.38 10.24
CA HIS A 187 -4.00 0.20 10.75
C HIS A 187 -2.77 -0.10 9.91
N ILE A 188 -1.68 -0.51 10.56
CA ILE A 188 -0.54 -1.14 9.93
C ILE A 188 -0.42 -2.52 10.56
N PHE A 189 -0.73 -3.56 9.79
CA PHE A 189 -0.60 -4.92 10.27
C PHE A 189 0.81 -5.43 10.02
N LEU A 190 1.44 -5.96 11.06
CA LEU A 190 2.68 -6.70 10.95
C LEU A 190 2.36 -8.17 10.79
N PHE A 191 2.74 -8.72 9.64
CA PHE A 191 2.73 -10.15 9.39
C PHE A 191 4.13 -10.69 9.24
N ALA A 192 4.27 -11.99 9.49
CA ALA A 192 5.48 -12.73 9.22
C ALA A 192 5.12 -14.05 8.51
N LYS A 193 6.05 -14.55 7.69
CA LYS A 193 5.90 -15.81 6.98
C LYS A 193 5.92 -17.01 7.95
N THR A 194 6.75 -16.91 8.99
CA THR A 194 6.90 -17.93 10.04
C THR A 194 6.88 -17.29 11.43
N VAL A 195 6.91 -18.11 12.47
CA VAL A 195 6.97 -17.65 13.88
C VAL A 195 8.35 -17.09 14.27
N LYS A 196 9.38 -17.40 13.48
CA LYS A 196 10.75 -16.87 13.66
C LYS A 196 11.00 -15.91 12.50
N TYR A 197 11.01 -14.62 12.77
CA TYR A 197 11.18 -13.57 11.77
C TYR A 197 12.16 -12.51 12.26
N HIS A 198 12.69 -11.74 11.32
CA HIS A 198 13.56 -10.61 11.61
C HIS A 198 12.74 -9.47 12.23
N PHE A 199 13.18 -8.96 13.38
CA PHE A 199 12.56 -7.76 13.97
C PHE A 199 13.58 -7.03 14.86
N ASP A 200 14.00 -5.84 14.42
CA ASP A 200 14.89 -4.96 15.17
C ASP A 200 14.07 -4.03 16.08
N ARG A 201 13.89 -4.45 17.33
CA ARG A 201 13.21 -3.67 18.34
C ARG A 201 14.03 -2.45 18.81
N ASP A 202 15.35 -2.58 18.82
CA ASP A 202 16.24 -1.53 19.30
C ASP A 202 16.24 -0.36 18.31
N GLY A 203 16.15 -0.63 17.02
CA GLY A 203 15.97 0.36 15.97
C GLY A 203 14.70 1.20 16.11
N LEU A 204 13.66 0.65 16.73
CA LEU A 204 12.43 1.39 17.06
C LEU A 204 12.52 2.21 18.35
N ALA A 205 13.68 2.24 19.04
CA ALA A 205 13.88 2.94 20.31
C ALA A 205 12.82 2.59 21.39
N GLY A 206 12.32 1.35 21.38
CA GLY A 206 11.30 0.87 22.31
C GLY A 206 9.89 1.37 22.06
N GLU A 207 9.59 1.90 20.88
CA GLU A 207 8.24 2.38 20.53
C GLU A 207 7.17 1.27 20.66
N GLU A 208 6.00 1.70 21.06
CA GLU A 208 4.81 0.88 21.23
C GLU A 208 4.04 0.75 19.90
N ASP A 209 2.87 0.13 19.93
CA ASP A 209 2.01 -0.12 18.76
C ASP A 209 1.09 1.05 18.39
N VAL A 210 1.31 2.25 18.93
CA VAL A 210 0.61 3.48 18.56
C VAL A 210 1.61 4.51 18.06
N TRP A 211 1.56 4.79 16.76
CA TRP A 211 2.49 5.71 16.09
C TRP A 211 1.84 7.03 15.74
N PHE A 212 2.41 8.13 16.19
CA PHE A 212 2.00 9.49 15.86
C PHE A 212 2.91 10.02 14.75
N ILE A 213 2.44 9.94 13.50
CA ILE A 213 3.21 10.34 12.31
C ILE A 213 2.38 11.29 11.47
N GLU A 214 2.90 12.49 11.24
CA GLU A 214 2.24 13.48 10.38
C GLU A 214 2.44 13.15 8.90
N PRO A 215 1.44 13.43 8.06
CA PRO A 215 1.59 13.35 6.61
C PRO A 215 2.68 14.29 6.09
N ASP A 216 3.41 13.87 5.06
CA ASP A 216 4.44 14.69 4.44
C ASP A 216 3.85 15.88 3.69
N ARG A 217 4.16 17.08 4.13
CA ARG A 217 3.67 18.33 3.49
C ARG A 217 4.21 18.53 2.07
N ARG A 218 5.36 17.95 1.72
CA ARG A 218 6.00 18.07 0.41
C ARG A 218 5.30 17.27 -0.69
N SER A 219 4.63 16.17 -0.35
CA SER A 219 3.88 15.37 -1.31
C SER A 219 2.66 16.10 -1.86
N LEU A 220 2.09 17.02 -1.06
CA LEU A 220 0.95 17.85 -1.44
C LEU A 220 1.33 18.99 -2.42
N ALA A 221 2.61 19.40 -2.46
CA ALA A 221 3.07 20.57 -3.23
C ALA A 221 3.46 20.25 -4.68
N ARG A 222 3.67 18.98 -5.05
CA ARG A 222 4.14 18.59 -6.39
C ARG A 222 3.03 18.21 -7.38
N GLY A 223 1.75 18.48 -7.05
CA GLY A 223 0.65 18.23 -7.99
C GLY A 223 0.34 16.76 -8.27
N THR A 224 1.05 15.84 -7.66
CA THR A 224 0.71 14.41 -7.69
C THR A 224 -0.44 14.19 -6.72
N HIS A 225 -1.62 13.96 -7.25
CA HIS A 225 -2.88 13.86 -6.52
C HIS A 225 -3.06 12.59 -5.67
N TYR A 226 -1.97 11.91 -5.35
CA TYR A 226 -1.99 10.68 -4.58
C TYR A 226 -1.43 10.99 -3.19
N ALA A 227 -2.19 10.66 -2.14
CA ALA A 227 -1.74 10.80 -0.75
C ALA A 227 -0.89 9.56 -0.39
N PRO A 228 0.42 9.60 -0.61
CA PRO A 228 1.29 8.52 -0.17
C PRO A 228 1.32 8.49 1.36
N TYR A 229 1.60 7.35 1.93
CA TYR A 229 1.91 7.32 3.36
C TYR A 229 3.24 8.07 3.63
N PRO A 230 3.42 8.60 4.86
CA PRO A 230 4.60 9.41 5.17
C PRO A 230 5.89 8.59 5.09
N ARG A 231 6.97 9.21 4.63
CA ARG A 231 8.30 8.60 4.63
C ARG A 231 8.69 8.04 5.99
N LYS A 232 8.43 8.78 7.07
CA LYS A 232 8.72 8.36 8.44
C LYS A 232 8.00 7.06 8.86
N LEU A 233 6.83 6.77 8.29
CA LEU A 233 6.14 5.50 8.50
C LEU A 233 6.92 4.36 7.86
N VAL A 234 7.35 4.55 6.61
CA VAL A 234 8.15 3.57 5.85
C VAL A 234 9.50 3.34 6.52
N GLU A 235 10.18 4.41 6.94
CA GLU A 235 11.45 4.35 7.70
C GLU A 235 11.31 3.41 8.90
N ARG A 236 10.25 3.58 9.71
CA ARG A 236 10.01 2.72 10.88
C ARG A 236 9.78 1.26 10.51
N CYS A 237 8.98 1.01 9.47
CA CYS A 237 8.71 -0.34 9.00
C CYS A 237 10.00 -1.02 8.51
N ILE A 238 10.80 -0.33 7.70
CA ILE A 238 12.07 -0.85 7.18
C ILE A 238 13.08 -1.05 8.32
N GLN A 239 13.19 -0.09 9.23
CA GLN A 239 14.08 -0.19 10.38
C GLN A 239 13.79 -1.43 11.22
N ALA A 240 12.50 -1.68 11.46
CA ALA A 240 12.10 -2.82 12.29
C ALA A 240 12.20 -4.16 11.54
N GLY A 241 11.82 -4.21 10.27
CA GLY A 241 11.52 -5.46 9.57
C GLY A 241 12.50 -5.86 8.48
N CYS A 242 13.44 -4.99 8.08
CA CYS A 242 14.40 -5.29 7.03
C CYS A 242 15.85 -5.26 7.54
N PRO A 243 16.61 -6.36 7.46
CA PRO A 243 18.02 -6.35 7.84
C PRO A 243 18.82 -5.37 6.96
N GLU A 244 20.00 -4.97 7.45
CA GLU A 244 20.92 -4.16 6.64
C GLU A 244 21.32 -4.88 5.36
N GLY A 245 21.32 -4.16 4.23
CA GLY A 245 21.57 -4.72 2.91
C GLY A 245 20.48 -5.63 2.36
N GLY A 246 19.37 -5.78 3.09
CA GLY A 246 18.22 -6.58 2.65
C GLY A 246 17.44 -5.95 1.50
N VAL A 247 16.42 -6.65 1.00
CA VAL A 247 15.55 -6.24 -0.09
C VAL A 247 14.16 -5.90 0.44
N VAL A 248 13.71 -4.68 0.13
CA VAL A 248 12.35 -4.19 0.44
C VAL A 248 11.48 -4.28 -0.82
N LEU A 249 10.26 -4.78 -0.68
CA LEU A 249 9.28 -4.85 -1.76
C LEU A 249 8.04 -4.01 -1.45
N ASP A 250 7.53 -3.32 -2.46
CA ASP A 250 6.19 -2.71 -2.46
C ASP A 250 5.38 -3.19 -3.68
N PRO A 251 4.41 -4.09 -3.50
CA PRO A 251 3.58 -4.60 -4.58
C PRO A 251 2.53 -3.62 -5.11
N PHE A 252 2.38 -2.45 -4.48
CA PHE A 252 1.47 -1.37 -4.88
C PHE A 252 2.22 -0.03 -4.82
N LEU A 253 3.27 0.07 -5.64
CA LEU A 253 4.33 1.07 -5.53
C LEU A 253 3.85 2.53 -5.58
N GLY A 254 2.85 2.85 -6.41
CA GLY A 254 2.39 4.22 -6.59
C GLY A 254 3.53 5.18 -6.92
N GLY A 255 3.64 6.25 -6.13
CA GLY A 255 4.68 7.28 -6.33
C GLY A 255 6.08 6.91 -5.83
N GLY A 256 6.34 5.67 -5.39
CA GLY A 256 7.68 5.16 -5.07
C GLY A 256 8.22 5.47 -3.68
N THR A 257 7.40 5.90 -2.74
CA THR A 257 7.87 6.29 -1.38
C THR A 257 8.70 5.18 -0.72
N THR A 258 8.25 3.94 -0.82
CA THR A 258 8.95 2.78 -0.25
C THR A 258 10.34 2.61 -0.83
N MET A 259 10.49 2.71 -2.15
CA MET A 259 11.78 2.54 -2.82
C MET A 259 12.76 3.66 -2.47
N TYR A 260 12.30 4.92 -2.43
CA TYR A 260 13.17 6.04 -2.06
C TYR A 260 13.69 5.93 -0.63
N VAL A 261 12.81 5.51 0.30
CA VAL A 261 13.23 5.32 1.70
C VAL A 261 14.16 4.12 1.85
N ALA A 262 13.89 3.02 1.15
CA ALA A 262 14.76 1.84 1.15
C ALA A 262 16.19 2.19 0.68
N ASP A 263 16.31 2.94 -0.43
CA ASP A 263 17.59 3.41 -0.96
C ASP A 263 18.35 4.28 0.05
N GLU A 264 17.69 5.27 0.64
CA GLU A 264 18.29 6.15 1.65
C GLU A 264 18.74 5.40 2.90
N MET A 265 18.07 4.29 3.23
CA MET A 265 18.44 3.42 4.35
C MET A 265 19.44 2.31 3.97
N GLY A 266 19.99 2.29 2.74
CA GLY A 266 20.94 1.30 2.29
C GLY A 266 20.34 -0.10 2.09
N ARG A 267 19.09 -0.17 1.66
CA ARG A 267 18.40 -1.41 1.27
C ARG A 267 18.14 -1.41 -0.24
N SER A 268 18.26 -2.56 -0.86
CA SER A 268 17.77 -2.76 -2.23
C SER A 268 16.26 -2.75 -2.26
N SER A 269 15.65 -2.47 -3.42
CA SER A 269 14.21 -2.34 -3.49
C SER A 269 13.61 -2.89 -4.78
N ILE A 270 12.40 -3.44 -4.67
CA ILE A 270 11.56 -3.87 -5.78
C ILE A 270 10.21 -3.18 -5.62
N GLY A 271 9.69 -2.63 -6.71
CA GLY A 271 8.34 -2.06 -6.74
C GLY A 271 7.54 -2.62 -7.89
N VAL A 272 6.26 -2.94 -7.63
CA VAL A 272 5.30 -3.32 -8.69
C VAL A 272 4.25 -2.25 -8.80
N GLU A 273 3.97 -1.81 -10.04
CA GLU A 273 2.97 -0.77 -10.31
C GLU A 273 2.20 -1.10 -11.60
N LEU A 274 0.89 -0.91 -11.54
CA LEU A 274 0.02 -1.17 -12.68
C LEU A 274 0.05 -0.01 -13.70
N ASN A 275 0.17 1.23 -13.20
CA ASN A 275 0.15 2.43 -14.03
C ASN A 275 1.53 2.74 -14.62
N PRO A 276 1.69 2.71 -15.97
CA PRO A 276 2.98 2.97 -16.61
C PRO A 276 3.54 4.38 -16.34
N ASP A 277 2.69 5.37 -16.12
CA ASP A 277 3.16 6.75 -15.82
C ASP A 277 3.84 6.80 -14.45
N PHE A 278 3.37 6.03 -13.47
CA PHE A 278 4.04 5.90 -12.18
C PHE A 278 5.32 5.08 -12.27
N CYS A 279 5.33 4.00 -13.07
CA CYS A 279 6.56 3.26 -13.35
C CYS A 279 7.64 4.18 -13.90
N ALA A 280 7.31 5.00 -14.91
CA ALA A 280 8.23 5.97 -15.50
C ALA A 280 8.71 7.02 -14.47
N LEU A 281 7.77 7.61 -13.71
CA LEU A 281 8.10 8.60 -12.68
C LEU A 281 9.09 8.04 -11.65
N VAL A 282 8.85 6.82 -11.18
CA VAL A 282 9.72 6.20 -10.17
C VAL A 282 11.07 5.83 -10.77
N ALA A 283 11.11 5.26 -11.97
CA ALA A 283 12.34 4.91 -12.66
C ALA A 283 13.23 6.15 -12.91
N ASP A 284 12.65 7.25 -13.35
CA ASP A 284 13.37 8.53 -13.55
C ASP A 284 13.95 9.05 -12.23
N ASN A 285 13.17 9.05 -11.16
CA ASN A 285 13.62 9.51 -9.84
C ASN A 285 14.69 8.58 -9.23
N MET A 286 14.57 7.27 -9.40
CA MET A 286 15.55 6.30 -8.93
C MET A 286 16.85 6.34 -9.76
N SER A 287 16.79 6.71 -11.02
CA SER A 287 17.97 6.89 -11.90
C SER A 287 18.70 8.22 -11.66
N ALA A 288 18.00 9.21 -11.12
CA ALA A 288 18.60 10.51 -10.81
C ALA A 288 19.63 10.37 -9.66
N GLU A 289 20.75 11.13 -9.75
CA GLU A 289 21.70 11.20 -8.65
C GLU A 289 21.02 11.72 -7.36
N PRO A 290 21.38 11.20 -6.18
CA PRO A 290 20.86 11.72 -4.91
C PRO A 290 21.12 13.21 -4.82
N VAL A 291 20.09 14.00 -4.57
CA VAL A 291 20.23 15.45 -4.32
C VAL A 291 21.00 15.62 -2.99
N GLY A 292 22.31 15.64 -3.06
CA GLY A 292 23.17 15.77 -1.87
C GLY A 292 24.64 15.40 -2.06
N SER A 293 25.04 14.89 -3.21
CA SER A 293 26.47 14.52 -3.46
C SER A 293 27.36 15.72 -3.92
N LYS A 294 26.94 16.96 -3.66
CA LYS A 294 27.84 18.12 -3.75
C LYS A 294 28.20 18.56 -2.34
N LEU A 295 29.25 17.96 -1.78
CA LEU A 295 30.10 18.62 -0.83
C LEU A 295 31.15 19.44 -1.56
#